data_36e86835a53eedb936e15a8b5f84eb65
#
_entry.id   36e86835a53eedb936e15a8b5f84eb65
#
_cell.length_a   1.000
_cell.length_b   1.000
_cell.length_c   1.000
_cell.angle_alpha   90.00
_cell.angle_beta   90.00
_cell.angle_gamma   90.00
#
_symmetry.space_group_name_H-M   'P 1'
#
loop_
_entity.id
_entity.type
_entity.pdbx_description
1 polymer ?
#
loop_
_entity_poly.entity_id
_entity_poly.type
_entity_poly.pdbx_seq_one_letter_code
_entity_poly.pdbx_strand_id
1 'polypeptide(L)'
;MKRLRLGAILHFILAIGHIGCLFVLDEAFDAYGIKELMHNMVFGHVWMLYALTICIALAFVIAGCYALSATGDIRRLPLTRTAIYVIIVLYSLRALAGGWACITDFKWLQCISSLIPAFLTWCYYPGIKRGGSKFPID
;
A
#
# COMPACT_ATOMS: atom_id res chain seq x y z
N MET A 1 -6.07 3.34 18.27
CA MET A 1 -5.42 2.02 18.22
C MET A 1 -6.14 1.05 17.27
N LYS A 2 -7.48 0.83 17.39
CA LYS A 2 -8.21 -0.10 16.52
C LYS A 2 -8.04 0.16 15.01
N ARG A 3 -8.10 1.44 14.57
CA ARG A 3 -7.94 1.81 13.14
C ARG A 3 -6.56 1.44 12.59
N LEU A 4 -5.50 1.70 13.34
CA LEU A 4 -4.13 1.42 12.90
C LEU A 4 -3.87 -0.10 12.83
N ARG A 5 -4.43 -0.88 13.76
CA ARG A 5 -4.43 -2.36 13.69
C ARG A 5 -5.19 -2.85 12.46
N LEU A 6 -6.34 -2.26 12.16
CA LEU A 6 -7.11 -2.57 10.96
C LEU A 6 -6.27 -2.29 9.71
N GLY A 7 -5.59 -1.14 9.66
CA GLY A 7 -4.66 -0.81 8.58
C GLY A 7 -3.54 -1.86 8.43
N ALA A 8 -2.96 -2.33 9.53
CA ALA A 8 -1.95 -3.39 9.50
C ALA A 8 -2.49 -4.71 8.92
N ILE A 9 -3.67 -5.13 9.37
CA ILE A 9 -4.33 -6.36 8.86
C ILE A 9 -4.57 -6.24 7.36
N LEU A 10 -5.09 -5.10 6.90
CA LEU A 10 -5.33 -4.85 5.48
C LEU A 10 -4.04 -4.91 4.66
N HIS A 11 -2.91 -4.44 5.20
CA HIS A 11 -1.63 -4.54 4.52
C HIS A 11 -1.18 -5.99 4.33
N PHE A 12 -1.36 -6.85 5.35
CA PHE A 12 -1.05 -8.26 5.19
C PHE A 12 -1.98 -8.95 4.19
N ILE A 13 -3.27 -8.60 4.18
CA ILE A 13 -4.22 -9.11 3.16
C ILE A 13 -3.79 -8.67 1.76
N LEU A 14 -3.40 -7.39 1.58
CA LEU A 14 -2.90 -6.89 0.31
C LEU A 14 -1.60 -7.58 -0.12
N ALA A 15 -0.69 -7.84 0.81
CA ALA A 15 0.54 -8.59 0.52
C ALA A 15 0.24 -10.00 0.02
N ILE A 16 -0.66 -10.72 0.70
CA ILE A 16 -1.11 -12.06 0.28
C ILE A 16 -1.80 -11.99 -1.09
N GLY A 17 -2.64 -10.98 -1.33
CA GLY A 17 -3.27 -10.75 -2.62
C GLY A 17 -2.26 -10.56 -3.75
N HIS A 18 -1.19 -9.77 -3.52
CA HIS A 18 -0.13 -9.57 -4.52
C HIS A 18 0.66 -10.84 -4.80
N ILE A 19 0.93 -11.66 -3.78
CA ILE A 19 1.53 -12.98 -3.98
C ILE A 19 0.59 -13.88 -4.79
N GLY A 20 -0.71 -13.85 -4.49
CA GLY A 20 -1.72 -14.59 -5.26
C GLY A 20 -1.78 -14.14 -6.74
N CYS A 21 -1.63 -12.85 -7.01
CA CYS A 21 -1.59 -12.31 -8.38
C CYS A 21 -0.43 -12.84 -9.21
N LEU A 22 0.65 -13.37 -8.60
CA LEU A 22 1.76 -13.96 -9.37
C LEU A 22 1.33 -15.14 -10.23
N PHE A 23 0.26 -15.84 -9.86
CA PHE A 23 -0.27 -16.99 -10.62
C PHE A 23 -1.14 -16.58 -11.80
N VAL A 24 -1.63 -15.35 -11.82
CA VAL A 24 -2.55 -14.79 -12.83
C VAL A 24 -2.15 -13.37 -13.21
N LEU A 25 -0.83 -13.11 -13.33
CA LEU A 25 -0.28 -11.77 -13.44
C LEU A 25 -0.76 -11.03 -14.69
N ASP A 26 -0.74 -11.72 -15.83
CA ASP A 26 -1.15 -11.17 -17.13
C ASP A 26 -2.64 -10.86 -17.15
N GLU A 27 -3.47 -11.76 -16.61
CA GLU A 27 -4.92 -11.59 -16.50
C GLU A 27 -5.26 -10.44 -15.55
N ALA A 28 -4.51 -10.31 -14.46
CA ALA A 28 -4.68 -9.20 -13.54
C ALA A 28 -4.36 -7.86 -14.22
N PHE A 29 -3.26 -7.75 -14.95
CA PHE A 29 -2.92 -6.53 -15.69
C PHE A 29 -3.91 -6.20 -16.79
N ASP A 30 -4.44 -7.22 -17.48
CA ASP A 30 -5.47 -7.05 -18.49
C ASP A 30 -6.78 -6.53 -17.90
N ALA A 31 -7.22 -7.10 -16.77
CA ALA A 31 -8.40 -6.64 -16.03
C ALA A 31 -8.30 -5.17 -15.59
N TYR A 32 -7.10 -4.70 -15.23
CA TYR A 32 -6.85 -3.29 -14.91
C TYR A 32 -6.61 -2.41 -16.15
N GLY A 33 -6.48 -3.01 -17.34
CA GLY A 33 -6.18 -2.30 -18.59
C GLY A 33 -4.80 -1.65 -18.61
N ILE A 34 -3.84 -2.24 -17.91
CA ILE A 34 -2.46 -1.74 -17.81
C ILE A 34 -1.42 -2.73 -18.36
N LYS A 35 -1.87 -3.81 -18.99
CA LYS A 35 -0.99 -4.87 -19.50
C LYS A 35 0.10 -4.34 -20.44
N GLU A 36 -0.29 -3.58 -21.45
CA GLU A 36 0.67 -2.98 -22.39
C GLU A 36 1.64 -2.02 -21.72
N LEU A 37 1.13 -1.19 -20.78
CA LEU A 37 1.96 -0.27 -20.01
C LEU A 37 3.02 -1.04 -19.21
N MET A 38 2.62 -2.11 -18.54
CA MET A 38 3.52 -2.92 -17.71
C MET A 38 4.58 -3.61 -18.56
N HIS A 39 4.18 -4.23 -19.69
CA HIS A 39 5.14 -4.88 -20.60
C HIS A 39 6.12 -3.88 -21.22
N ASN A 40 5.68 -2.69 -21.58
CA ASN A 40 6.54 -1.64 -22.13
C ASN A 40 7.53 -1.10 -21.07
N MET A 41 7.10 -0.94 -19.81
CA MET A 41 7.97 -0.48 -18.72
C MET A 41 9.16 -1.41 -18.46
N VAL A 42 9.00 -2.71 -18.68
CA VAL A 42 10.06 -3.71 -18.42
C VAL A 42 10.81 -4.11 -19.69
N PHE A 43 10.64 -3.37 -20.81
CA PHE A 43 11.33 -3.63 -22.07
C PHE A 43 11.21 -5.11 -22.54
N GLY A 44 10.08 -5.75 -22.29
CA GLY A 44 9.83 -7.15 -22.63
C GLY A 44 10.45 -8.19 -21.68
N HIS A 45 11.13 -7.76 -20.61
CA HIS A 45 11.67 -8.68 -19.61
C HIS A 45 10.62 -9.07 -18.57
N VAL A 46 9.81 -10.07 -18.91
CA VAL A 46 8.65 -10.52 -18.09
C VAL A 46 9.02 -10.84 -16.64
N TRP A 47 10.20 -11.36 -16.35
CA TRP A 47 10.67 -11.65 -14.99
C TRP A 47 10.70 -10.40 -14.09
N MET A 48 10.89 -9.22 -14.67
CA MET A 48 10.88 -7.96 -13.92
C MET A 48 9.49 -7.64 -13.35
N LEU A 49 8.42 -8.07 -14.03
CA LEU A 49 7.05 -7.90 -13.53
C LEU A 49 6.82 -8.74 -12.27
N TYR A 50 7.31 -9.97 -12.27
CA TYR A 50 7.28 -10.82 -11.07
C TYR A 50 8.09 -10.22 -9.92
N ALA A 51 9.31 -9.76 -10.21
CA ALA A 51 10.16 -9.11 -9.22
C ALA A 51 9.49 -7.85 -8.64
N LEU A 52 8.89 -7.01 -9.48
CA LEU A 52 8.16 -5.82 -9.06
C LEU A 52 7.00 -6.17 -8.14
N THR A 53 6.19 -7.17 -8.50
CA THR A 53 5.05 -7.62 -7.70
C THR A 53 5.48 -8.15 -6.33
N ILE A 54 6.57 -8.91 -6.27
CA ILE A 54 7.17 -9.37 -5.02
C ILE A 54 7.66 -8.20 -4.17
N CYS A 55 8.35 -7.23 -4.76
CA CYS A 55 8.81 -6.03 -4.06
C CYS A 55 7.63 -5.24 -3.46
N ILE A 56 6.53 -5.12 -4.19
CA ILE A 56 5.30 -4.46 -3.70
C ILE A 56 4.71 -5.25 -2.54
N ALA A 57 4.62 -6.58 -2.64
CA ALA A 57 4.12 -7.42 -1.55
C ALA A 57 4.98 -7.27 -0.28
N LEU A 58 6.30 -7.25 -0.41
CA LEU A 58 7.22 -7.00 0.71
C LEU A 58 7.03 -5.60 1.31
N ALA A 59 6.83 -4.58 0.49
CA ALA A 59 6.55 -3.23 0.96
C ALA A 59 5.24 -3.18 1.80
N PHE A 60 4.21 -3.94 1.42
CA PHE A 60 2.99 -4.06 2.22
C PHE A 60 3.24 -4.76 3.56
N VAL A 61 4.04 -5.83 3.59
CA VAL A 61 4.41 -6.49 4.84
C VAL A 61 5.14 -5.52 5.77
N ILE A 62 6.12 -4.79 5.24
CA ILE A 62 6.89 -3.79 5.98
C ILE A 62 5.95 -2.70 6.53
N ALA A 63 5.06 -2.17 5.73
CA ALA A 63 4.09 -1.16 6.15
C ALA A 63 3.17 -1.68 7.26
N GLY A 64 2.71 -2.93 7.16
CA GLY A 64 1.94 -3.60 8.21
C GLY A 64 2.70 -3.75 9.52
N CYS A 65 3.98 -4.13 9.46
CA CYS A 65 4.86 -4.21 10.63
C CYS A 65 5.06 -2.84 11.29
N TYR A 66 5.27 -1.77 10.52
CA TYR A 66 5.36 -0.42 11.07
C TYR A 66 4.06 0.03 11.74
N ALA A 67 2.91 -0.34 11.19
CA ALA A 67 1.62 -0.07 11.82
C ALA A 67 1.48 -0.80 13.17
N LEU A 68 1.84 -2.09 13.25
CA LEU A 68 1.85 -2.84 14.50
C LEU A 68 2.86 -2.29 15.50
N SER A 69 4.03 -1.86 15.05
CA SER A 69 5.01 -1.18 15.90
C SER A 69 4.46 0.12 16.50
N ALA A 70 3.74 0.90 15.70
CA ALA A 70 3.11 2.14 16.15
C ALA A 70 1.95 1.93 17.15
N THR A 71 1.30 0.75 17.13
CA THR A 71 0.28 0.37 18.11
C THR A 71 0.89 -0.22 19.39
N GLY A 72 2.17 -0.58 19.37
CA GLY A 72 2.86 -1.25 20.49
C GLY A 72 2.59 -2.76 20.55
N ASP A 73 2.01 -3.35 19.50
CA ASP A 73 1.72 -4.79 19.44
C ASP A 73 3.00 -5.62 19.16
N ILE A 74 4.01 -4.98 18.57
CA ILE A 74 5.35 -5.57 18.37
C ILE A 74 6.42 -4.61 18.89
N ARG A 75 7.67 -5.12 19.01
CA ARG A 75 8.83 -4.31 19.40
C ARG A 75 8.92 -3.07 18.52
N ARG A 76 9.26 -1.94 19.14
CA ARG A 76 9.42 -0.65 18.44
C ARG A 76 10.48 -0.75 17.35
N LEU A 77 10.05 -0.48 16.13
CA LEU A 77 10.94 -0.37 14.98
C LEU A 77 11.57 1.03 14.92
N PRO A 78 12.81 1.15 14.46
CA PRO A 78 13.42 2.45 14.26
C PRO A 78 12.60 3.25 13.22
N LEU A 79 12.59 4.57 13.36
CA LEU A 79 11.93 5.48 12.43
C LEU A 79 10.42 5.23 12.20
N THR A 80 9.73 4.56 13.15
CA THR A 80 8.29 4.25 13.04
C THR A 80 7.46 5.50 12.68
N ARG A 81 7.78 6.66 13.27
CA ARG A 81 7.07 7.91 12.96
C ARG A 81 7.25 8.32 11.50
N THR A 82 8.48 8.34 11.03
CA THR A 82 8.81 8.68 9.64
C THR A 82 8.15 7.71 8.67
N ALA A 83 8.20 6.40 8.95
CA ALA A 83 7.54 5.38 8.14
C ALA A 83 6.02 5.62 8.03
N ILE A 84 5.34 5.93 9.13
CA ILE A 84 3.90 6.27 9.10
C ILE A 84 3.62 7.50 8.23
N TYR A 85 4.44 8.56 8.32
CA TYR A 85 4.29 9.72 7.44
C TYR A 85 4.47 9.36 5.97
N VAL A 86 5.52 8.61 5.63
CA VAL A 86 5.79 8.17 4.26
C VAL A 86 4.62 7.33 3.71
N ILE A 87 4.12 6.39 4.51
CA ILE A 87 2.97 5.56 4.13
C ILE A 87 1.75 6.44 3.82
N ILE A 88 1.43 7.40 4.68
CA ILE A 88 0.29 8.31 4.47
C ILE A 88 0.47 9.12 3.20
N VAL A 89 1.64 9.70 2.97
CA VAL A 89 1.92 10.49 1.76
C VAL A 89 1.77 9.64 0.51
N LEU A 90 2.37 8.45 0.47
CA LEU A 90 2.29 7.55 -0.67
C LEU A 90 0.84 7.14 -0.99
N TYR A 91 0.07 6.78 0.03
CA TYR A 91 -1.33 6.41 -0.18
C TYR A 91 -2.22 7.59 -0.54
N SER A 92 -1.95 8.79 0.01
CA SER A 92 -2.66 10.00 -0.40
C SER A 92 -2.43 10.32 -1.86
N LEU A 93 -1.17 10.28 -2.31
CA LEU A 93 -0.82 10.47 -3.72
C LEU A 93 -1.46 9.40 -4.62
N ARG A 94 -1.44 8.14 -4.20
CA ARG A 94 -2.06 7.03 -4.94
C ARG A 94 -3.59 7.19 -5.01
N ALA A 95 -4.23 7.64 -3.93
CA ALA A 95 -5.66 7.90 -3.91
C ALA A 95 -6.05 9.06 -4.82
N LEU A 96 -5.27 10.15 -4.82
CA LEU A 96 -5.49 11.31 -5.69
C LEU A 96 -5.30 10.93 -7.16
N ALA A 97 -4.21 10.25 -7.50
CA ALA A 97 -3.94 9.80 -8.86
C ALA A 97 -5.04 8.84 -9.38
N GLY A 98 -5.46 7.89 -8.53
CA GLY A 98 -6.54 6.97 -8.89
C GLY A 98 -7.91 7.65 -8.98
N GLY A 99 -8.18 8.64 -8.12
CA GLY A 99 -9.39 9.47 -8.21
C GLY A 99 -9.43 10.29 -9.50
N TRP A 100 -8.30 10.88 -9.89
CA TRP A 100 -8.18 11.59 -11.16
C TRP A 100 -8.43 10.66 -12.35
N ALA A 101 -7.77 9.49 -12.38
CA ALA A 101 -7.96 8.50 -13.43
C ALA A 101 -9.42 7.98 -13.50
N CYS A 102 -10.12 7.90 -12.37
CA CYS A 102 -11.53 7.53 -12.32
C CYS A 102 -12.45 8.59 -12.95
N ILE A 103 -12.07 9.86 -12.89
CA ILE A 103 -12.83 10.96 -13.51
C ILE A 103 -12.57 11.02 -15.02
N THR A 104 -11.33 10.77 -15.45
CA THR A 104 -10.93 10.89 -16.86
C THR A 104 -11.26 9.66 -17.69
N ASP A 105 -11.13 8.47 -17.11
CA ASP A 105 -11.32 7.18 -17.80
C ASP A 105 -12.00 6.19 -16.83
N PHE A 106 -13.33 6.22 -16.83
CA PHE A 106 -14.13 5.47 -15.87
C PHE A 106 -13.99 3.95 -16.06
N LYS A 107 -13.09 3.35 -15.28
CA LYS A 107 -12.98 1.89 -15.12
C LYS A 107 -13.34 1.54 -13.68
N TRP A 108 -14.46 0.83 -13.49
CA TRP A 108 -15.00 0.50 -12.17
C TRP A 108 -13.98 -0.18 -11.24
N LEU A 109 -13.14 -1.07 -11.77
CA LEU A 109 -12.09 -1.77 -11.02
C LEU A 109 -11.01 -0.79 -10.52
N GLN A 110 -10.65 0.20 -11.33
CA GLN A 110 -9.69 1.24 -10.97
C GLN A 110 -10.25 2.18 -9.90
N CYS A 111 -11.55 2.49 -9.98
CA CYS A 111 -12.23 3.30 -8.96
C CYS A 111 -12.25 2.57 -7.61
N ILE A 112 -12.62 1.29 -7.58
CA ILE A 112 -12.60 0.46 -6.36
C ILE A 112 -11.17 0.37 -5.79
N SER A 113 -10.16 0.14 -6.64
CA SER A 113 -8.76 0.06 -6.20
C SER A 113 -8.25 1.37 -5.61
N SER A 114 -8.83 2.51 -5.97
CA SER A 114 -8.47 3.83 -5.44
C SER A 114 -9.08 4.11 -4.06
N LEU A 115 -10.16 3.43 -3.70
CA LEU A 115 -10.78 3.54 -2.36
C LEU A 115 -9.90 2.89 -1.28
N ILE A 116 -9.16 1.84 -1.62
CA ILE A 116 -8.28 1.13 -0.67
C ILE A 116 -7.21 2.05 -0.10
N PRO A 117 -6.39 2.77 -0.90
CA PRO A 117 -5.39 3.70 -0.37
C PRO A 117 -6.01 4.88 0.38
N ALA A 118 -7.18 5.38 -0.04
CA ALA A 118 -7.90 6.41 0.69
C ALA A 118 -8.31 5.92 2.10
N PHE A 119 -8.85 4.70 2.18
CA PHE A 119 -9.21 4.08 3.45
C PHE A 119 -7.98 3.81 4.33
N LEU A 120 -6.88 3.34 3.76
CA LEU A 120 -5.63 3.15 4.48
C LEU A 120 -5.09 4.47 5.02
N THR A 121 -5.09 5.54 4.24
CA THR A 121 -4.71 6.89 4.71
C THR A 121 -5.53 7.27 5.95
N TRP A 122 -6.84 7.06 5.91
CA TRP A 122 -7.71 7.33 7.07
C TRP A 122 -7.38 6.44 8.28
N CYS A 123 -7.00 5.17 8.06
CA CYS A 123 -6.59 4.26 9.13
C CYS A 123 -5.28 4.71 9.80
N TYR A 124 -4.34 5.26 9.04
CA TYR A 124 -3.02 5.67 9.54
C TYR A 124 -2.99 7.08 10.15
N TYR A 125 -3.96 7.94 9.81
CA TYR A 125 -4.04 9.32 10.32
C TYR A 125 -3.91 9.47 11.85
N PRO A 126 -4.52 8.60 12.69
CA PRO A 126 -4.33 8.68 14.14
C PRO A 126 -2.89 8.44 14.62
N GLY A 127 -2.07 7.75 13.81
CA GLY A 127 -0.65 7.50 14.10
C GLY A 127 0.18 8.80 14.14
N ILE A 128 -0.20 9.80 13.34
CA ILE A 128 0.45 11.11 13.32
C ILE A 128 0.26 11.84 14.66
N LYS A 129 -0.97 11.89 15.15
CA LYS A 129 -1.32 12.67 16.36
C LYS A 129 -0.63 12.15 17.62
N ARG A 130 -0.30 10.87 17.69
CA ARG A 130 0.32 10.25 18.87
C ARG A 130 1.85 10.30 18.88
N GLY A 131 2.48 10.44 17.72
CA GLY A 131 3.94 10.60 17.63
C GLY A 131 4.47 11.91 18.23
N GLY A 132 3.57 12.86 18.59
CA GLY A 132 3.95 14.16 19.13
C GLY A 132 3.93 14.29 20.66
N SER A 133 3.26 13.40 21.40
CA SER A 133 3.01 13.71 22.82
C SER A 133 3.49 12.70 23.87
N LYS A 134 4.04 11.55 23.51
CA LYS A 134 4.52 10.54 24.49
C LYS A 134 5.68 9.68 23.98
N PHE A 135 6.75 10.28 23.47
CA PHE A 135 8.02 9.58 23.37
C PHE A 135 9.06 10.32 24.20
N PRO A 136 9.39 9.87 25.43
CA PRO A 136 10.65 10.27 26.02
C PRO A 136 11.76 9.82 25.07
N ILE A 137 12.62 10.75 24.73
CA ILE A 137 13.89 10.52 24.06
C ILE A 137 14.78 9.96 25.18
N ASP A 138 14.95 8.64 25.23
CA ASP A 138 16.02 7.97 25.96
C ASP A 138 16.99 7.36 24.94
#